data_6c48839208c617a027c2115c686cefc4
#
_entry.id   6c48839208c617a027c2115c686cefc4
#
_cell.length_a   1.000
_cell.length_b   1.000
_cell.length_c   1.000
_cell.angle_alpha   90.00
_cell.angle_beta   90.00
_cell.angle_gamma   90.00
#
_symmetry.space_group_name_H-M   'P 1'
#
loop_
_entity.id
_entity.type
_entity.pdbx_description
1 polymer ?
#
loop_
_entity_poly.entity_id
_entity_poly.type
_entity_poly.pdbx_seq_one_letter_code
_entity_poly.pdbx_strand_id
1 'polypeptide(L)'
;MKKKIIVALILTAVCLTAVLGAAACSNTELVGFDIELANAVGEDLGVSVEFAQINWNTKENELESKNVDLLWNGMTITPEREAMWEISEPYMLNEQVAIIRKADESKFDTKDKMLSSDKWAAESGSAGAELIGDLGATLIGVNAQISVLTELNSGSADIGVMDSVMANYYINESGSTYSSSLMVSPVKIATEEEYYGIAARGGEVALMDKINTSLAKLWADGTISDIAEKYGLSDVVLPIEYTSQWDSITDKSSWDYIAARGKIIIGYTLFAPIAYEVEAA
;
A
#
# COMPACT_ATOMS: atom_id res chain seq x y z
N MET A 1 -78.84 -12.06 -42.69
CA MET A 1 -77.94 -10.94 -42.85
C MET A 1 -77.14 -10.82 -41.56
N LYS A 2 -75.93 -11.41 -41.50
CA LYS A 2 -75.08 -11.38 -40.30
C LYS A 2 -73.83 -10.56 -40.63
N LYS A 3 -73.69 -9.38 -39.99
CA LYS A 3 -72.51 -8.53 -40.11
C LYS A 3 -71.39 -9.14 -39.32
N LYS A 4 -70.30 -9.47 -39.99
CA LYS A 4 -69.02 -9.84 -39.33
C LYS A 4 -68.24 -8.57 -38.96
N ILE A 5 -68.03 -8.39 -37.70
CA ILE A 5 -67.08 -7.35 -37.14
C ILE A 5 -65.73 -7.95 -37.15
N ILE A 6 -64.81 -7.35 -37.91
CA ILE A 6 -63.37 -7.66 -37.88
C ILE A 6 -62.74 -6.76 -36.85
N VAL A 7 -62.28 -7.37 -35.78
CA VAL A 7 -61.42 -6.68 -34.76
C VAL A 7 -59.97 -6.78 -35.23
N ALA A 8 -59.38 -5.66 -35.62
CA ALA A 8 -57.96 -5.55 -35.90
C ALA A 8 -57.21 -5.40 -34.58
N LEU A 9 -56.46 -6.41 -34.17
CA LEU A 9 -55.51 -6.31 -33.09
C LEU A 9 -54.25 -5.60 -33.62
N ILE A 10 -53.99 -4.38 -33.15
CA ILE A 10 -52.73 -3.67 -33.35
C ILE A 10 -51.77 -4.15 -32.26
N LEU A 11 -50.83 -5.00 -32.64
CA LEU A 11 -49.68 -5.34 -31.80
C LEU A 11 -48.67 -4.17 -31.84
N THR A 12 -48.66 -3.37 -30.81
CA THR A 12 -47.57 -2.42 -30.56
C THR A 12 -46.41 -3.20 -29.97
N ALA A 13 -45.39 -3.47 -30.80
CA ALA A 13 -44.13 -3.99 -30.36
C ALA A 13 -43.36 -2.83 -29.68
N VAL A 14 -43.31 -2.83 -28.34
CA VAL A 14 -42.42 -1.99 -27.59
C VAL A 14 -41.04 -2.59 -27.70
N CYS A 15 -40.19 -2.00 -28.56
CA CYS A 15 -38.75 -2.28 -28.57
C CYS A 15 -38.14 -1.72 -27.29
N LEU A 16 -37.96 -2.58 -26.30
CA LEU A 16 -37.16 -2.30 -25.13
C LEU A 16 -35.68 -2.41 -25.56
N THR A 17 -35.09 -1.30 -26.01
CA THR A 17 -33.64 -1.21 -26.19
C THR A 17 -33.01 -1.22 -24.79
N ALA A 18 -32.60 -2.40 -24.34
CA ALA A 18 -31.67 -2.55 -23.24
C ALA A 18 -30.35 -1.89 -23.69
N VAL A 19 -30.11 -0.67 -23.22
CA VAL A 19 -28.77 -0.09 -23.23
C VAL A 19 -27.98 -0.91 -22.22
N LEU A 20 -27.30 -1.94 -22.70
CA LEU A 20 -26.18 -2.57 -22.00
C LEU A 20 -25.11 -1.47 -21.92
N GLY A 21 -25.10 -0.74 -20.81
CA GLY A 21 -23.93 0.00 -20.41
C GLY A 21 -22.81 -1.00 -20.28
N ALA A 22 -21.94 -1.06 -21.28
CA ALA A 22 -20.64 -1.66 -21.10
C ALA A 22 -19.94 -0.79 -20.02
N ALA A 23 -20.04 -1.22 -18.76
CA ALA A 23 -19.01 -0.86 -17.81
C ALA A 23 -17.72 -1.36 -18.45
N ALA A 24 -16.89 -0.44 -18.92
CA ALA A 24 -15.52 -0.76 -19.26
C ALA A 24 -14.91 -1.26 -17.93
N CYS A 25 -14.91 -2.57 -17.70
CA CYS A 25 -13.98 -3.16 -16.77
C CYS A 25 -12.61 -2.76 -17.33
N SER A 26 -11.96 -1.81 -16.72
CA SER A 26 -10.53 -1.64 -16.91
C SER A 26 -9.94 -2.99 -16.52
N ASN A 27 -9.38 -3.69 -17.51
CA ASN A 27 -8.77 -4.99 -17.29
C ASN A 27 -7.39 -4.68 -16.67
N THR A 28 -7.37 -4.33 -15.38
CA THR A 28 -6.14 -4.07 -14.63
C THR A 28 -5.80 -5.27 -13.78
N GLU A 29 -4.51 -5.55 -13.66
CA GLU A 29 -3.94 -6.55 -12.79
C GLU A 29 -3.21 -5.84 -11.64
N LEU A 30 -3.46 -6.30 -10.41
CA LEU A 30 -2.75 -5.81 -9.23
C LEU A 30 -1.41 -6.53 -9.13
N VAL A 31 -0.33 -5.77 -9.15
CA VAL A 31 1.06 -6.26 -9.08
C VAL A 31 1.85 -5.44 -8.06
N GLY A 32 3.06 -5.88 -7.78
CA GLY A 32 4.00 -5.19 -6.90
C GLY A 32 4.71 -6.15 -5.97
N PHE A 33 5.75 -5.65 -5.32
CA PHE A 33 6.58 -6.46 -4.45
C PHE A 33 5.77 -7.14 -3.33
N ASP A 34 4.97 -6.37 -2.57
CA ASP A 34 4.15 -6.90 -1.48
C ASP A 34 3.04 -7.82 -1.99
N ILE A 35 2.51 -7.56 -3.18
CA ILE A 35 1.47 -8.40 -3.79
C ILE A 35 2.03 -9.78 -4.12
N GLU A 36 3.21 -9.85 -4.75
CA GLU A 36 3.82 -11.13 -5.08
C GLU A 36 4.35 -11.87 -3.84
N LEU A 37 4.94 -11.14 -2.90
CA LEU A 37 5.41 -11.72 -1.65
C LEU A 37 4.25 -12.29 -0.83
N ALA A 38 3.13 -11.57 -0.73
CA ALA A 38 1.94 -12.05 -0.05
C ALA A 38 1.34 -13.31 -0.70
N ASN A 39 1.32 -13.37 -2.04
CA ASN A 39 0.89 -14.57 -2.76
C ASN A 39 1.82 -15.76 -2.51
N ALA A 40 3.14 -15.54 -2.49
CA ALA A 40 4.12 -16.58 -2.19
C ALA A 40 3.96 -17.12 -0.75
N VAL A 41 3.73 -16.23 0.22
CA VAL A 41 3.41 -16.61 1.61
C VAL A 41 2.10 -17.39 1.68
N GLY A 42 1.05 -16.96 0.97
CA GLY A 42 -0.22 -17.68 0.90
C GLY A 42 -0.06 -19.09 0.34
N GLU A 43 0.73 -19.25 -0.73
CA GLU A 43 1.05 -20.55 -1.32
C GLU A 43 1.81 -21.45 -0.34
N ASP A 44 2.84 -20.92 0.33
CA ASP A 44 3.61 -21.65 1.33
C ASP A 44 2.76 -22.11 2.52
N LEU A 45 1.82 -21.27 2.96
CA LEU A 45 0.89 -21.57 4.07
C LEU A 45 -0.32 -22.40 3.65
N GLY A 46 -0.53 -22.63 2.35
CA GLY A 46 -1.66 -23.39 1.81
C GLY A 46 -3.02 -22.66 1.90
N VAL A 47 -3.01 -21.33 1.85
CA VAL A 47 -4.21 -20.49 1.86
C VAL A 47 -4.20 -19.53 0.67
N SER A 48 -5.39 -19.11 0.22
CA SER A 48 -5.50 -18.06 -0.80
C SER A 48 -5.30 -16.67 -0.19
N VAL A 49 -4.83 -15.72 -0.99
CA VAL A 49 -4.73 -14.31 -0.62
C VAL A 49 -5.80 -13.51 -1.35
N GLU A 50 -6.48 -12.64 -0.63
CA GLU A 50 -7.46 -11.69 -1.16
C GLU A 50 -6.99 -10.27 -0.78
N PHE A 51 -6.93 -9.37 -1.75
CA PHE A 51 -6.50 -8.00 -1.53
C PHE A 51 -7.70 -7.08 -1.46
N ALA A 52 -7.81 -6.31 -0.36
CA ALA A 52 -8.83 -5.31 -0.13
C ALA A 52 -8.19 -3.92 -0.15
N GLN A 53 -8.56 -3.09 -1.12
CA GLN A 53 -8.10 -1.71 -1.15
C GLN A 53 -8.78 -0.93 -0.03
N ILE A 54 -7.99 -0.29 0.82
CA ILE A 54 -8.45 0.49 1.97
C ILE A 54 -8.04 1.96 1.86
N ASN A 55 -8.59 2.80 2.72
CA ASN A 55 -8.03 4.12 2.97
C ASN A 55 -7.02 4.01 4.11
N TRP A 56 -5.77 4.44 3.87
CA TRP A 56 -4.70 4.28 4.86
C TRP A 56 -4.99 5.01 6.19
N ASN A 57 -5.69 6.13 6.14
CA ASN A 57 -6.09 6.86 7.34
C ASN A 57 -7.07 6.11 8.24
N THR A 58 -7.74 5.05 7.71
CA THR A 58 -8.67 4.21 8.48
C THR A 58 -8.18 2.78 8.69
N LYS A 59 -6.90 2.51 8.39
CA LYS A 59 -6.30 1.18 8.46
C LYS A 59 -6.52 0.45 9.80
N GLU A 60 -6.46 1.21 10.90
CA GLU A 60 -6.72 0.68 12.25
C GLU A 60 -8.13 0.11 12.35
N ASN A 61 -9.12 0.89 11.90
CA ASN A 61 -10.51 0.45 11.92
C ASN A 61 -10.75 -0.78 11.02
N GLU A 62 -10.10 -0.83 9.85
CA GLU A 62 -10.21 -1.98 8.94
C GLU A 62 -9.66 -3.25 9.58
N LEU A 63 -8.52 -3.15 10.27
CA LEU A 63 -7.90 -4.26 10.96
C LEU A 63 -8.72 -4.70 12.19
N GLU A 64 -9.09 -3.77 13.07
CA GLU A 64 -9.83 -4.06 14.31
C GLU A 64 -11.24 -4.58 14.05
N SER A 65 -11.91 -4.07 13.00
CA SER A 65 -13.24 -4.55 12.60
C SER A 65 -13.22 -5.89 11.86
N LYS A 66 -12.03 -6.47 11.63
CA LYS A 66 -11.84 -7.73 10.89
C LYS A 66 -12.31 -7.65 9.43
N ASN A 67 -12.32 -6.46 8.84
CA ASN A 67 -12.53 -6.29 7.41
C ASN A 67 -11.33 -6.83 6.63
N VAL A 68 -10.13 -6.70 7.23
CA VAL A 68 -8.88 -7.30 6.78
C VAL A 68 -8.23 -8.09 7.91
N ASP A 69 -7.38 -9.05 7.57
CA ASP A 69 -6.63 -9.84 8.55
C ASP A 69 -5.25 -9.25 8.79
N LEU A 70 -4.67 -8.71 7.74
CA LEU A 70 -3.34 -8.10 7.76
C LEU A 70 -3.37 -6.73 7.09
N LEU A 71 -2.50 -5.83 7.58
CA LEU A 71 -2.06 -4.65 6.85
C LEU A 71 -0.68 -4.97 6.24
N TRP A 72 -0.61 -5.00 4.91
CA TRP A 72 0.62 -5.33 4.20
C TRP A 72 0.74 -4.46 2.96
N ASN A 73 1.47 -3.37 3.08
CA ASN A 73 1.58 -2.34 2.04
C ASN A 73 2.74 -1.36 2.31
N GLY A 74 3.95 -1.86 2.50
CA GLY A 74 5.06 -0.99 2.87
C GLY A 74 4.78 -0.24 4.18
N MET A 75 4.23 -0.95 5.18
CA MET A 75 3.87 -0.33 6.45
C MET A 75 5.11 -0.11 7.31
N THR A 76 5.43 1.15 7.59
CA THR A 76 6.50 1.51 8.52
C THR A 76 6.23 0.96 9.92
N ILE A 77 7.21 0.27 10.49
CA ILE A 77 7.21 -0.15 11.90
C ILE A 77 7.50 1.09 12.75
N THR A 78 6.60 1.41 13.68
CA THR A 78 6.81 2.46 14.70
C THR A 78 6.52 1.92 16.09
N PRO A 79 7.10 2.51 17.16
CA PRO A 79 6.83 2.09 18.53
C PRO A 79 5.34 2.10 18.89
N GLU A 80 4.59 3.06 18.35
CA GLU A 80 3.14 3.17 18.56
C GLU A 80 2.40 2.00 17.92
N ARG A 81 2.79 1.58 16.70
CA ARG A 81 2.21 0.45 15.98
C ARG A 81 2.57 -0.89 16.63
N GLU A 82 3.82 -1.04 17.09
CA GLU A 82 4.26 -2.21 17.86
C GLU A 82 3.50 -2.36 19.19
N ALA A 83 3.11 -1.25 19.80
CA ALA A 83 2.31 -1.29 21.04
C ALA A 83 0.85 -1.71 20.80
N MET A 84 0.32 -1.58 19.59
CA MET A 84 -1.07 -1.88 19.24
C MET A 84 -1.24 -3.23 18.53
N TRP A 85 -0.25 -3.62 17.73
CA TRP A 85 -0.37 -4.73 16.78
C TRP A 85 0.72 -5.78 16.96
N GLU A 86 0.43 -7.00 16.51
CA GLU A 86 1.48 -7.98 16.23
C GLU A 86 2.11 -7.64 14.88
N ILE A 87 3.40 -7.32 14.88
CA ILE A 87 4.13 -6.92 13.66
C ILE A 87 5.16 -8.00 13.31
N SER A 88 5.34 -8.24 12.02
CA SER A 88 6.32 -9.21 11.51
C SER A 88 7.76 -8.77 11.75
N GLU A 89 8.70 -9.70 11.54
CA GLU A 89 10.09 -9.32 11.29
C GLU A 89 10.14 -8.29 10.15
N PRO A 90 11.07 -7.30 10.23
CA PRO A 90 11.25 -6.31 9.19
C PRO A 90 11.73 -6.97 7.90
N TYR A 91 11.15 -6.59 6.76
CA TYR A 91 11.51 -7.19 5.47
C TYR A 91 12.14 -6.20 4.48
N MET A 92 12.05 -4.90 4.72
CA MET A 92 12.56 -3.87 3.81
C MET A 92 12.97 -2.61 4.57
N LEU A 93 14.06 -1.97 4.12
CA LEU A 93 14.49 -0.63 4.55
C LEU A 93 13.66 0.45 3.85
N ASN A 94 13.38 1.51 4.58
CA ASN A 94 12.76 2.73 4.08
C ASN A 94 13.34 3.95 4.78
N GLU A 95 13.08 5.13 4.25
CA GLU A 95 13.22 6.42 4.95
C GLU A 95 12.14 7.38 4.46
N GLN A 96 11.71 8.31 5.31
CA GLN A 96 10.87 9.42 4.88
C GLN A 96 11.74 10.47 4.21
N VAL A 97 11.43 10.78 2.96
CA VAL A 97 12.18 11.77 2.19
C VAL A 97 11.33 12.99 1.86
N ALA A 98 12.00 14.15 1.81
CA ALA A 98 11.36 15.37 1.32
C ALA A 98 11.41 15.42 -0.21
N ILE A 99 10.27 15.73 -0.82
CA ILE A 99 10.14 16.00 -2.24
C ILE A 99 9.87 17.49 -2.42
N ILE A 100 10.58 18.09 -3.36
CA ILE A 100 10.41 19.51 -3.71
C ILE A 100 10.37 19.70 -5.23
N ARG A 101 9.86 20.83 -5.69
CA ARG A 101 10.06 21.24 -7.07
C ARG A 101 11.54 21.54 -7.34
N LYS A 102 12.09 21.11 -8.47
CA LYS A 102 13.48 21.44 -8.86
C LYS A 102 13.74 22.94 -8.90
N ALA A 103 12.74 23.72 -9.28
CA ALA A 103 12.85 25.18 -9.30
C ALA A 103 13.01 25.80 -7.89
N ASP A 104 12.63 25.08 -6.84
CA ASP A 104 12.70 25.54 -5.45
C ASP A 104 13.93 25.00 -4.67
N GLU A 105 14.86 24.30 -5.35
CA GLU A 105 16.03 23.69 -4.70
C GLU A 105 16.80 24.68 -3.81
N SER A 106 17.11 25.86 -4.32
CA SER A 106 17.83 26.89 -3.55
C SER A 106 16.97 27.55 -2.46
N LYS A 107 15.64 27.46 -2.59
CA LYS A 107 14.70 27.96 -1.56
C LYS A 107 14.67 27.03 -0.35
N PHE A 108 14.82 25.72 -0.57
CA PHE A 108 14.70 24.68 0.46
C PHE A 108 15.99 23.84 0.62
N ASP A 109 17.15 24.49 0.55
CA ASP A 109 18.47 23.86 0.63
C ASP A 109 18.93 23.52 2.05
N THR A 110 18.14 23.86 3.08
CA THR A 110 18.35 23.51 4.48
C THR A 110 17.05 23.14 5.18
N LYS A 111 17.14 22.34 6.26
CA LYS A 111 15.97 21.96 7.08
C LYS A 111 15.25 23.20 7.64
N ASP A 112 15.98 24.20 8.12
CA ASP A 112 15.39 25.44 8.65
C ASP A 112 14.60 26.21 7.57
N LYS A 113 15.10 26.26 6.35
CA LYS A 113 14.37 26.86 5.23
C LYS A 113 13.12 26.08 4.86
N MET A 114 13.17 24.74 4.88
CA MET A 114 11.99 23.90 4.71
C MET A 114 10.96 24.18 5.80
N LEU A 115 11.38 24.21 7.07
CA LEU A 115 10.49 24.48 8.20
C LEU A 115 9.91 25.90 8.20
N SER A 116 10.43 26.81 7.39
CA SER A 116 9.82 28.11 7.17
C SER A 116 8.57 28.10 6.28
N SER A 117 8.31 26.98 5.58
CA SER A 117 7.08 26.78 4.82
C SER A 117 5.99 26.15 5.70
N ASP A 118 4.77 26.61 5.53
CA ASP A 118 3.55 26.06 6.16
C ASP A 118 2.78 25.10 5.23
N LYS A 119 3.38 24.71 4.09
CA LYS A 119 2.72 23.90 3.05
C LYS A 119 3.41 22.53 2.87
N TRP A 120 3.23 21.66 3.83
CA TRP A 120 3.75 20.31 3.82
C TRP A 120 2.66 19.30 3.52
N ALA A 121 2.87 18.42 2.54
CA ALA A 121 1.91 17.40 2.15
C ALA A 121 2.43 15.98 2.44
N ALA A 122 1.56 15.13 2.98
CA ALA A 122 1.78 13.68 3.11
C ALA A 122 0.43 12.94 3.07
N GLU A 123 0.47 11.64 2.86
CA GLU A 123 -0.72 10.80 3.01
C GLU A 123 -1.19 10.78 4.47
N SER A 124 -2.47 11.03 4.68
CA SER A 124 -3.05 11.06 6.02
C SER A 124 -2.89 9.70 6.74
N GLY A 125 -2.37 9.72 7.97
CA GLY A 125 -2.13 8.52 8.78
C GLY A 125 -0.88 7.72 8.36
N SER A 126 -0.03 8.25 7.46
CA SER A 126 1.28 7.67 7.14
C SER A 126 2.36 8.10 8.12
N ALA A 127 3.50 7.40 8.11
CA ALA A 127 4.69 7.81 8.87
C ALA A 127 5.19 9.20 8.42
N GLY A 128 5.05 9.53 7.13
CA GLY A 128 5.36 10.87 6.63
C GLY A 128 4.47 11.97 7.23
N ALA A 129 3.19 11.69 7.48
CA ALA A 129 2.31 12.63 8.16
C ALA A 129 2.66 12.79 9.66
N GLU A 130 3.04 11.70 10.31
CA GLU A 130 3.53 11.68 11.69
C GLU A 130 4.82 12.54 11.79
N LEU A 131 5.78 12.32 10.89
CA LEU A 131 7.02 13.10 10.83
C LEU A 131 6.76 14.59 10.64
N ILE A 132 5.81 15.01 9.78
CA ILE A 132 5.44 16.41 9.62
C ILE A 132 4.96 17.01 10.95
N GLY A 133 4.16 16.26 11.71
CA GLY A 133 3.71 16.66 13.05
C GLY A 133 4.86 16.82 14.04
N ASP A 134 5.81 15.88 14.07
CA ASP A 134 6.99 15.91 14.93
C ASP A 134 7.93 17.07 14.60
N LEU A 135 7.98 17.45 13.33
CA LEU A 135 8.71 18.64 12.88
C LEU A 135 8.01 19.95 13.24
N GLY A 136 6.79 19.90 13.78
CA GLY A 136 5.97 21.07 14.10
C GLY A 136 5.45 21.81 12.86
N ALA A 137 5.44 21.17 11.69
CA ALA A 137 4.93 21.72 10.45
C ALA A 137 3.42 21.42 10.27
N THR A 138 2.75 22.19 9.40
CA THR A 138 1.32 22.01 9.14
C THR A 138 1.10 21.02 8.02
N LEU A 139 0.36 19.94 8.29
CA LEU A 139 0.04 18.91 7.34
C LEU A 139 -1.09 19.33 6.37
N ILE A 140 -0.82 19.20 5.08
CA ILE A 140 -1.80 19.08 4.01
C ILE A 140 -2.01 17.58 3.75
N GLY A 141 -3.02 16.98 4.38
CA GLY A 141 -3.29 15.55 4.27
C GLY A 141 -3.90 15.18 2.93
N VAL A 142 -3.33 14.18 2.25
CA VAL A 142 -3.89 13.59 1.03
C VAL A 142 -4.36 12.16 1.30
N ASN A 143 -5.20 11.61 0.39
CA ASN A 143 -5.79 10.27 0.56
C ASN A 143 -4.90 9.12 0.04
N ALA A 144 -3.89 9.43 -0.77
CA ALA A 144 -2.93 8.46 -1.30
C ALA A 144 -1.57 9.13 -1.45
N GLN A 145 -0.50 8.38 -1.21
CA GLN A 145 0.85 8.94 -1.20
C GLN A 145 1.25 9.56 -2.54
N ILE A 146 0.84 8.97 -3.68
CA ILE A 146 1.06 9.52 -5.01
C ILE A 146 0.46 10.94 -5.20
N SER A 147 -0.61 11.26 -4.48
CA SER A 147 -1.26 12.57 -4.57
C SER A 147 -0.37 13.71 -4.05
N VAL A 148 0.62 13.41 -3.20
CA VAL A 148 1.63 14.37 -2.76
C VAL A 148 2.34 15.01 -3.94
N LEU A 149 2.69 14.22 -4.98
CA LEU A 149 3.36 14.71 -6.19
C LEU A 149 2.46 15.66 -6.99
N THR A 150 1.15 15.43 -6.97
CA THR A 150 0.16 16.32 -7.60
C THR A 150 0.06 17.65 -6.86
N GLU A 151 0.03 17.63 -5.52
CA GLU A 151 -0.01 18.84 -4.69
C GLU A 151 1.26 19.71 -4.89
N LEU A 152 2.42 19.07 -5.03
CA LEU A 152 3.68 19.77 -5.35
C LEU A 152 3.64 20.40 -6.75
N ASN A 153 3.23 19.65 -7.77
CA ASN A 153 3.19 20.16 -9.15
C ASN A 153 2.17 21.30 -9.32
N SER A 154 1.06 21.27 -8.60
CA SER A 154 0.05 22.34 -8.63
C SER A 154 0.48 23.58 -7.83
N GLY A 155 1.47 23.48 -6.96
CA GLY A 155 1.88 24.54 -6.03
C GLY A 155 0.98 24.65 -4.79
N SER A 156 0.07 23.71 -4.56
CA SER A 156 -0.73 23.63 -3.33
C SER A 156 0.14 23.29 -2.14
N ALA A 157 1.14 22.42 -2.34
CA ALA A 157 2.21 22.14 -1.37
C ALA A 157 3.56 22.67 -1.86
N ASP A 158 4.43 22.99 -0.94
CA ASP A 158 5.83 23.37 -1.20
C ASP A 158 6.77 22.19 -0.96
N ILE A 159 6.49 21.38 0.06
CA ILE A 159 7.29 20.23 0.46
C ILE A 159 6.35 19.02 0.57
N GLY A 160 6.71 17.93 -0.05
CA GLY A 160 6.06 16.65 0.09
C GLY A 160 6.91 15.72 0.97
N VAL A 161 6.28 14.89 1.80
CA VAL A 161 6.93 13.82 2.53
C VAL A 161 6.34 12.50 2.07
N MET A 162 7.21 11.58 1.69
CA MET A 162 6.80 10.25 1.25
C MET A 162 7.94 9.25 1.44
N ASP A 163 7.60 7.99 1.34
CA ASP A 163 8.53 6.89 1.41
C ASP A 163 9.57 6.94 0.27
N SER A 164 10.83 6.71 0.60
CA SER A 164 11.94 6.71 -0.36
C SER A 164 11.75 5.69 -1.48
N VAL A 165 11.14 4.55 -1.18
CA VAL A 165 10.82 3.49 -2.16
C VAL A 165 9.90 4.02 -3.25
N MET A 166 8.81 4.69 -2.89
CA MET A 166 7.89 5.30 -3.85
C MET A 166 8.50 6.52 -4.53
N ALA A 167 9.23 7.35 -3.80
CA ALA A 167 9.90 8.53 -4.35
C ALA A 167 10.90 8.13 -5.44
N ASN A 168 11.69 7.08 -5.23
CA ASN A 168 12.62 6.57 -6.22
C ASN A 168 11.90 6.10 -7.48
N TYR A 169 10.82 5.35 -7.34
CA TYR A 169 10.02 4.85 -8.47
C TYR A 169 9.47 6.01 -9.33
N TYR A 170 8.83 7.00 -8.71
CA TYR A 170 8.14 8.05 -9.47
C TYR A 170 9.02 9.23 -9.89
N ILE A 171 10.20 9.42 -9.28
CA ILE A 171 11.05 10.60 -9.52
C ILE A 171 12.39 10.23 -10.15
N ASN A 172 13.02 9.15 -9.67
CA ASN A 172 14.38 8.81 -10.09
C ASN A 172 14.42 7.82 -11.26
N GLU A 173 13.37 7.03 -11.49
CA GLU A 173 13.35 6.12 -12.62
C GLU A 173 13.25 6.84 -13.96
N SER A 174 13.94 6.29 -14.96
CA SER A 174 13.98 6.83 -16.31
C SER A 174 12.60 6.82 -16.96
N GLY A 175 12.13 7.97 -17.42
CA GLY A 175 10.82 8.11 -18.06
C GLY A 175 9.68 8.47 -17.13
N SER A 176 9.94 8.65 -15.85
CA SER A 176 8.95 9.10 -14.87
C SER A 176 8.34 10.45 -15.25
N THR A 177 7.03 10.57 -15.13
CA THR A 177 6.25 11.79 -15.39
C THR A 177 6.70 12.96 -14.50
N TYR A 178 7.20 12.67 -13.31
CA TYR A 178 7.57 13.68 -12.30
C TYR A 178 9.05 14.06 -12.34
N SER A 179 9.89 13.23 -12.96
CA SER A 179 11.36 13.43 -13.00
C SER A 179 11.80 14.75 -13.62
N SER A 180 10.98 15.39 -14.45
CA SER A 180 11.30 16.69 -15.05
C SER A 180 11.08 17.89 -14.13
N SER A 181 10.13 17.81 -13.19
CA SER A 181 9.65 18.92 -12.36
C SER A 181 9.99 18.79 -10.89
N LEU A 182 10.01 17.55 -10.37
CA LEU A 182 10.21 17.25 -8.97
C LEU A 182 11.58 16.58 -8.72
N MET A 183 12.04 16.63 -7.49
CA MET A 183 13.25 15.95 -7.05
C MET A 183 13.11 15.51 -5.61
N VAL A 184 13.77 14.43 -5.26
CA VAL A 184 14.08 14.10 -3.88
C VAL A 184 15.07 15.12 -3.36
N SER A 185 14.74 15.80 -2.29
CA SER A 185 15.65 16.79 -1.69
C SER A 185 16.88 16.09 -1.08
N PRO A 186 18.08 16.65 -1.25
CA PRO A 186 19.26 16.17 -0.55
C PRO A 186 19.23 16.51 0.97
N VAL A 187 18.29 17.34 1.40
CA VAL A 187 18.13 17.71 2.81
C VAL A 187 17.40 16.61 3.54
N LYS A 188 18.08 15.96 4.49
CA LYS A 188 17.46 14.94 5.34
C LYS A 188 16.52 15.59 6.35
N ILE A 189 15.27 15.17 6.33
CA ILE A 189 14.22 15.58 7.26
C ILE A 189 14.04 14.57 8.40
N ALA A 190 14.16 13.29 8.12
CA ALA A 190 14.19 12.20 9.08
C ALA A 190 15.63 11.95 9.57
N THR A 191 15.77 11.46 10.78
CA THR A 191 17.08 11.17 11.42
C THR A 191 17.35 9.69 11.57
N GLU A 192 16.34 8.85 11.47
CA GLU A 192 16.40 7.42 11.70
C GLU A 192 15.99 6.64 10.45
N GLU A 193 16.56 5.45 10.31
CA GLU A 193 16.12 4.48 9.31
C GLU A 193 14.77 3.91 9.72
N GLU A 194 13.93 3.65 8.75
CA GLU A 194 12.65 2.99 8.94
C GLU A 194 12.65 1.61 8.31
N TYR A 195 11.76 0.77 8.79
CA TYR A 195 11.60 -0.59 8.30
C TYR A 195 10.14 -0.87 7.96
N TYR A 196 9.89 -1.64 6.90
CA TYR A 196 8.56 -2.15 6.63
C TYR A 196 8.32 -3.47 7.33
N GLY A 197 7.12 -3.62 7.86
CA GLY A 197 6.60 -4.84 8.45
C GLY A 197 5.15 -5.08 8.06
N ILE A 198 4.65 -6.24 8.44
CA ILE A 198 3.27 -6.69 8.24
C ILE A 198 2.58 -6.65 9.59
N ALA A 199 1.39 -6.04 9.68
CA ALA A 199 0.65 -5.99 10.94
C ALA A 199 -0.56 -6.92 10.93
N ALA A 200 -0.73 -7.65 12.03
CA ALA A 200 -1.96 -8.30 12.45
C ALA A 200 -2.52 -7.61 13.70
N ARG A 201 -3.76 -7.91 14.08
CA ARG A 201 -4.34 -7.39 15.35
C ARG A 201 -3.52 -7.80 16.55
N GLY A 202 -3.49 -6.95 17.56
CA GLY A 202 -2.80 -7.25 18.82
C GLY A 202 -3.26 -8.59 19.41
N GLY A 203 -2.29 -9.41 19.82
CA GLY A 203 -2.51 -10.77 20.36
C GLY A 203 -2.68 -11.87 19.31
N GLU A 204 -2.66 -11.58 18.01
CA GLU A 204 -2.70 -12.61 16.95
C GLU A 204 -1.33 -13.27 16.70
N VAL A 205 -0.64 -13.61 17.77
CA VAL A 205 0.74 -14.17 17.78
C VAL A 205 0.87 -15.41 16.89
N ALA A 206 -0.13 -16.30 16.90
CA ALA A 206 -0.06 -17.54 16.12
C ALA A 206 -0.13 -17.29 14.59
N LEU A 207 -0.90 -16.29 14.15
CA LEU A 207 -0.91 -15.87 12.75
C LEU A 207 0.44 -15.28 12.38
N MET A 208 0.98 -14.38 13.22
CA MET A 208 2.26 -13.72 12.94
C MET A 208 3.45 -14.70 12.96
N ASP A 209 3.44 -15.70 13.84
CA ASP A 209 4.47 -16.78 13.81
C ASP A 209 4.46 -17.54 12.48
N LYS A 210 3.29 -17.82 11.92
CA LYS A 210 3.16 -18.44 10.60
C LYS A 210 3.70 -17.55 9.48
N ILE A 211 3.36 -16.27 9.50
CA ILE A 211 3.86 -15.28 8.54
C ILE A 211 5.39 -15.20 8.61
N ASN A 212 5.97 -14.98 9.79
CA ASN A 212 7.41 -14.87 9.96
C ASN A 212 8.16 -16.16 9.57
N THR A 213 7.59 -17.32 9.91
CA THR A 213 8.17 -18.62 9.50
C THR A 213 8.20 -18.76 7.98
N SER A 214 7.13 -18.37 7.29
CA SER A 214 7.04 -18.40 5.84
C SER A 214 8.01 -17.39 5.21
N LEU A 215 8.06 -16.17 5.71
CA LEU A 215 9.00 -15.15 5.24
C LEU A 215 10.46 -15.62 5.34
N ALA A 216 10.87 -16.17 6.49
CA ALA A 216 12.23 -16.69 6.67
C ALA A 216 12.55 -17.85 5.70
N LYS A 217 11.58 -18.72 5.43
CA LYS A 217 11.73 -19.80 4.44
C LYS A 217 11.90 -19.25 3.02
N LEU A 218 11.04 -18.31 2.61
CA LEU A 218 11.07 -17.69 1.28
C LEU A 218 12.31 -16.81 1.08
N TRP A 219 12.87 -16.27 2.16
CA TRP A 219 14.17 -15.62 2.12
C TRP A 219 15.29 -16.65 1.88
N ALA A 220 15.28 -17.73 2.63
CA ALA A 220 16.34 -18.75 2.57
C ALA A 220 16.39 -19.50 1.23
N ASP A 221 15.25 -19.67 0.54
CA ASP A 221 15.19 -20.32 -0.77
C ASP A 221 15.38 -19.35 -1.96
N GLY A 222 15.51 -18.04 -1.70
CA GLY A 222 15.77 -17.01 -2.70
C GLY A 222 14.54 -16.36 -3.31
N THR A 223 13.33 -16.83 -3.00
CA THR A 223 12.07 -16.29 -3.57
C THR A 223 11.92 -14.78 -3.33
N ILE A 224 12.21 -14.31 -2.12
CA ILE A 224 12.13 -12.87 -1.81
C ILE A 224 13.14 -12.06 -2.61
N SER A 225 14.36 -12.59 -2.79
CA SER A 225 15.41 -11.94 -3.57
C SER A 225 15.03 -11.81 -5.05
N ASP A 226 14.43 -12.86 -5.62
CA ASP A 226 13.97 -12.87 -7.02
C ASP A 226 12.83 -11.84 -7.24
N ILE A 227 11.89 -11.76 -6.29
CA ILE A 227 10.82 -10.75 -6.33
C ILE A 227 11.43 -9.35 -6.19
N ALA A 228 12.38 -9.14 -5.28
CA ALA A 228 13.05 -7.85 -5.10
C ALA A 228 13.79 -7.40 -6.36
N GLU A 229 14.51 -8.30 -7.04
CA GLU A 229 15.18 -8.01 -8.31
C GLU A 229 14.19 -7.58 -9.39
N LYS A 230 13.05 -8.28 -9.51
CA LYS A 230 11.99 -7.94 -10.46
C LYS A 230 11.46 -6.52 -10.32
N TYR A 231 11.37 -6.02 -9.09
CA TYR A 231 10.84 -4.68 -8.77
C TYR A 231 11.92 -3.62 -8.52
N GLY A 232 13.21 -3.95 -8.72
CA GLY A 232 14.32 -3.01 -8.50
C GLY A 232 14.57 -2.67 -7.03
N LEU A 233 14.23 -3.59 -6.11
CA LEU A 233 14.27 -3.38 -4.66
C LEU A 233 15.37 -4.18 -3.95
N SER A 234 16.29 -4.79 -4.70
CA SER A 234 17.35 -5.66 -4.15
C SER A 234 18.23 -4.96 -3.11
N ASP A 235 18.44 -3.64 -3.25
CA ASP A 235 19.31 -2.87 -2.36
C ASP A 235 18.64 -2.49 -1.02
N VAL A 236 17.31 -2.67 -0.92
CA VAL A 236 16.54 -2.26 0.27
C VAL A 236 15.84 -3.43 0.96
N VAL A 237 15.70 -4.60 0.31
CA VAL A 237 15.14 -5.78 0.95
C VAL A 237 16.12 -6.32 2.00
N LEU A 238 15.58 -6.83 3.11
CA LEU A 238 16.37 -7.27 4.27
C LEU A 238 16.41 -8.79 4.39
N PRO A 239 17.52 -9.34 4.90
CA PRO A 239 17.55 -10.73 5.35
C PRO A 239 16.52 -10.97 6.46
N ILE A 240 15.78 -12.08 6.34
CA ILE A 240 14.79 -12.47 7.34
C ILE A 240 15.24 -13.76 7.99
N GLU A 241 15.58 -13.68 9.27
CA GLU A 241 15.91 -14.81 10.12
C GLU A 241 14.86 -14.94 11.21
N TYR A 242 14.17 -16.07 11.26
CA TYR A 242 13.15 -16.32 12.27
C TYR A 242 13.15 -17.77 12.70
N THR A 243 12.95 -17.99 13.99
CA THR A 243 12.75 -19.32 14.56
C THR A 243 11.34 -19.40 15.12
N SER A 244 10.52 -20.26 14.53
CA SER A 244 9.11 -20.42 14.93
C SER A 244 8.96 -20.69 16.43
N GLN A 245 8.04 -20.00 17.05
CA GLN A 245 7.64 -20.16 18.44
C GLN A 245 6.38 -21.03 18.59
N TRP A 246 5.98 -21.72 17.52
CA TRP A 246 4.71 -22.45 17.40
C TRP A 246 4.40 -23.38 18.58
N ASP A 247 5.41 -24.10 19.06
CA ASP A 247 5.22 -25.07 20.17
C ASP A 247 4.99 -24.37 21.51
N SER A 248 5.42 -23.12 21.67
CA SER A 248 5.25 -22.32 22.88
C SER A 248 3.97 -21.48 22.88
N ILE A 249 3.38 -21.24 21.71
CA ILE A 249 2.13 -20.49 21.57
C ILE A 249 0.96 -21.32 22.07
N THR A 250 0.28 -20.83 23.10
CA THR A 250 -0.85 -21.55 23.72
C THR A 250 -2.17 -21.26 23.03
N ASP A 251 -2.40 -20.02 22.57
CA ASP A 251 -3.58 -19.63 21.82
C ASP A 251 -3.26 -19.58 20.31
N LYS A 252 -3.78 -20.55 19.57
CA LYS A 252 -3.61 -20.68 18.13
C LYS A 252 -4.84 -20.23 17.34
N SER A 253 -5.83 -19.64 18.00
CA SER A 253 -7.13 -19.30 17.42
C SER A 253 -7.02 -18.36 16.21
N SER A 254 -6.05 -17.45 16.18
CA SER A 254 -5.83 -16.53 15.06
C SER A 254 -5.43 -17.27 13.78
N TRP A 255 -4.52 -18.23 13.88
CA TRP A 255 -4.17 -19.08 12.74
C TRP A 255 -5.28 -20.09 12.40
N ASP A 256 -5.88 -20.73 13.40
CA ASP A 256 -6.95 -21.72 13.19
C ASP A 256 -8.14 -21.10 12.43
N TYR A 257 -8.44 -19.83 12.69
CA TYR A 257 -9.46 -19.08 11.97
C TYR A 257 -9.10 -18.91 10.48
N ILE A 258 -7.86 -18.51 10.18
CA ILE A 258 -7.36 -18.36 8.81
C ILE A 258 -7.35 -19.71 8.08
N ALA A 259 -6.80 -20.75 8.70
CA ALA A 259 -6.71 -22.09 8.15
C ALA A 259 -8.09 -22.68 7.85
N ALA A 260 -9.07 -22.52 8.76
CA ALA A 260 -10.44 -22.99 8.55
C ALA A 260 -11.17 -22.25 7.42
N ARG A 261 -10.89 -20.95 7.25
CA ARG A 261 -11.45 -20.14 6.17
C ARG A 261 -10.76 -20.38 4.82
N GLY A 262 -9.51 -20.84 4.84
CA GLY A 262 -8.67 -21.12 3.67
C GLY A 262 -8.21 -19.85 2.94
N LYS A 263 -8.27 -18.68 3.56
CA LYS A 263 -7.83 -17.41 2.96
C LYS A 263 -7.37 -16.38 3.99
N ILE A 264 -6.47 -15.49 3.55
CA ILE A 264 -6.04 -14.26 4.23
C ILE A 264 -6.57 -13.07 3.42
N ILE A 265 -7.14 -12.06 4.10
CA ILE A 265 -7.53 -10.79 3.49
C ILE A 265 -6.51 -9.72 3.89
N ILE A 266 -5.89 -9.09 2.90
CA ILE A 266 -4.83 -8.10 3.08
C ILE A 266 -5.34 -6.71 2.72
N GLY A 267 -5.22 -5.78 3.65
CA GLY A 267 -5.48 -4.36 3.42
C GLY A 267 -4.29 -3.68 2.75
N TYR A 268 -4.54 -3.03 1.60
CA TYR A 268 -3.52 -2.32 0.84
C TYR A 268 -4.03 -0.98 0.30
N THR A 269 -3.09 -0.12 -0.13
CA THR A 269 -3.32 1.09 -0.94
C THR A 269 -2.46 1.02 -2.20
N LEU A 270 -2.75 1.86 -3.20
CA LEU A 270 -1.91 1.95 -4.38
C LEU A 270 -0.60 2.68 -4.04
N PHE A 271 0.50 1.94 -4.11
CA PHE A 271 1.83 2.35 -3.70
C PHE A 271 2.90 1.65 -4.57
N ALA A 272 3.20 2.16 -5.74
CA ALA A 272 4.22 1.57 -6.61
C ALA A 272 5.65 1.80 -6.05
N PRO A 273 6.54 0.81 -6.16
CA PRO A 273 6.40 -0.50 -6.81
C PRO A 273 5.90 -1.61 -5.85
N ILE A 274 5.37 -1.26 -4.68
CA ILE A 274 4.94 -2.18 -3.61
C ILE A 274 3.60 -2.84 -3.95
N ALA A 275 2.59 -2.05 -4.35
CA ALA A 275 1.28 -2.50 -4.78
C ALA A 275 0.70 -1.50 -5.79
N TYR A 276 0.45 -1.90 -7.04
CA TYR A 276 -0.08 -0.99 -8.07
C TYR A 276 -0.77 -1.76 -9.20
N GLU A 277 -1.57 -1.05 -9.98
CA GLU A 277 -2.30 -1.63 -11.09
C GLU A 277 -1.55 -1.43 -12.42
N VAL A 278 -1.54 -2.47 -13.23
CA VAL A 278 -1.06 -2.44 -14.63
C VAL A 278 -2.19 -2.87 -15.56
N GLU A 279 -2.15 -2.45 -16.83
CA GLU A 279 -3.05 -2.98 -17.84
C GLU A 279 -2.77 -4.48 -18.02
N ALA A 280 -3.80 -5.32 -17.91
CA ALA A 280 -3.66 -6.74 -18.16
C ALA A 280 -3.34 -6.99 -19.65
N ALA A 281 -2.37 -7.86 -19.89
CA ALA A 281 -1.86 -8.17 -21.23
C ALA A 281 -2.87 -8.91 -22.14
#